data_30b1aaf22fb25e10d9c3fc7f3065336a
#
_entry.id   30b1aaf22fb25e10d9c3fc7f3065336a
#
_cell.length_a   1.000
_cell.length_b   1.000
_cell.length_c   1.000
_cell.angle_alpha   90.00
_cell.angle_beta   90.00
_cell.angle_gamma   90.00
#
_symmetry.space_group_name_H-M   'P 1'
#
loop_
_entity.id
_entity.type
_entity.pdbx_description
1 polymer ?
#
loop_
_entity_poly.entity_id
_entity_poly.type
_entity_poly.pdbx_seq_one_letter_code
_entity_poly.pdbx_strand_id
1 'polypeptide(L)'
;MAETLRPATTRSQAQRSMPSIRHGREPRMTDSRSPAPRRAFSGENGEGAVNVPLVGRIAAGTPIEALQNKVSDVPVPGGMIGRGSHYALEVAGDSMINAGILDGDTVIIQESDTANTGEIVVALVDNEEATLKRLRRRGDSIALEAANPAYETRLYGADRVKVQGKLVGLIRRY
;
A
#
# COMPACT_ATOMS: atom_id res chain seq x y z
N MET A 1 10.45 -35.26 52.64
CA MET A 1 10.40 -34.53 53.92
C MET A 1 9.92 -33.15 53.58
N ALA A 2 8.75 -32.97 53.86
CA ALA A 2 8.03 -32.14 54.86
C ALA A 2 7.76 -30.76 54.23
N GLU A 3 6.53 -30.48 53.85
CA GLU A 3 5.42 -29.94 54.68
C GLU A 3 5.63 -28.47 55.00
N THR A 4 4.72 -27.60 54.79
CA THR A 4 3.39 -27.39 55.24
C THR A 4 3.27 -25.86 55.44
N LEU A 5 2.30 -25.17 55.07
CA LEU A 5 1.12 -24.68 55.77
C LEU A 5 0.58 -23.37 55.21
N ARG A 6 -0.71 -23.39 54.94
CA ARG A 6 -1.62 -22.22 54.99
C ARG A 6 -1.89 -21.85 56.45
N PRO A 7 -2.45 -20.71 56.79
CA PRO A 7 -3.87 -20.42 56.67
C PRO A 7 -4.20 -18.93 56.36
N ALA A 8 -5.29 -18.58 55.78
CA ALA A 8 -6.73 -18.46 56.16
C ALA A 8 -7.06 -17.17 56.97
N THR A 9 -8.07 -16.47 56.38
CA THR A 9 -9.23 -15.84 57.01
C THR A 9 -9.09 -14.44 57.60
N THR A 10 -9.86 -13.47 57.13
CA THR A 10 -11.00 -12.95 57.89
C THR A 10 -11.76 -11.84 57.11
N ARG A 11 -12.93 -12.10 56.80
CA ARG A 11 -14.20 -11.38 56.86
C ARG A 11 -14.22 -10.03 57.56
N SER A 12 -14.81 -9.02 56.91
CA SER A 12 -15.71 -8.12 57.64
C SER A 12 -16.76 -7.50 56.68
N GLN A 13 -17.99 -7.74 57.03
CA GLN A 13 -19.19 -7.14 56.51
C GLN A 13 -19.44 -5.79 57.23
N ALA A 14 -20.00 -4.85 56.52
CA ALA A 14 -20.93 -3.81 57.05
C ALA A 14 -21.64 -3.18 55.84
N GLN A 15 -22.74 -3.46 55.54
CA GLN A 15 -24.16 -3.17 55.82
C GLN A 15 -24.52 -1.67 55.90
N ARG A 16 -25.48 -1.34 54.99
CA ARG A 16 -26.57 -0.35 55.08
C ARG A 16 -26.23 1.07 54.75
N SER A 17 -26.87 1.68 53.73
CA SER A 17 -28.21 2.28 53.87
C SER A 17 -28.67 2.83 52.53
N MET A 18 -29.87 2.46 52.09
CA MET A 18 -30.67 3.31 51.19
C MET A 18 -31.40 4.35 51.98
N PRO A 19 -31.68 5.53 51.39
CA PRO A 19 -33.07 5.92 51.26
C PRO A 19 -33.45 6.69 49.97
N SER A 20 -34.68 6.46 49.60
CA SER A 20 -35.72 7.36 49.14
C SER A 20 -35.73 7.87 47.71
N ILE A 21 -36.69 7.31 47.06
CA ILE A 21 -37.41 7.75 45.86
C ILE A 21 -37.89 9.21 46.01
N ARG A 22 -37.53 10.05 45.02
CA ARG A 22 -38.33 11.23 44.70
C ARG A 22 -38.69 11.19 43.22
N HIS A 23 -39.99 11.12 43.00
CA HIS A 23 -40.66 11.41 41.73
C HIS A 23 -40.37 12.86 41.34
N GLY A 24 -39.89 13.05 40.14
CA GLY A 24 -39.67 14.39 39.61
C GLY A 24 -39.57 14.38 38.11
N ARG A 25 -40.70 14.57 37.45
CA ARG A 25 -40.93 15.16 36.12
C ARG A 25 -39.93 14.79 35.01
N GLU A 26 -40.44 14.04 34.05
CA GLU A 26 -39.93 14.00 32.69
C GLU A 26 -39.90 15.39 32.05
N PRO A 27 -38.79 15.83 31.48
CA PRO A 27 -38.84 16.85 30.46
C PRO A 27 -38.93 16.17 29.09
N ARG A 28 -39.92 16.61 28.33
CA ARG A 28 -40.17 16.25 26.93
C ARG A 28 -38.87 16.34 26.11
N MET A 29 -38.50 15.23 25.50
CA MET A 29 -37.54 15.20 24.40
C MET A 29 -38.13 15.92 23.20
N THR A 30 -37.67 17.11 22.93
CA THR A 30 -37.72 17.69 21.59
C THR A 30 -36.44 17.29 20.90
N ASP A 31 -36.48 16.18 20.19
CA ASP A 31 -35.42 15.76 19.31
C ASP A 31 -35.46 16.61 18.04
N SER A 32 -34.81 17.75 18.09
CA SER A 32 -34.46 18.51 16.89
C SER A 32 -32.96 18.48 16.71
N ARG A 33 -32.44 17.27 16.45
CA ARG A 33 -31.11 17.14 15.88
C ARG A 33 -31.23 17.41 14.37
N SER A 34 -31.06 18.67 14.02
CA SER A 34 -30.62 19.00 12.67
C SER A 34 -29.35 18.21 12.38
N PRO A 35 -29.26 17.52 11.24
CA PRO A 35 -27.99 16.89 10.85
C PRO A 35 -26.96 18.00 10.74
N ALA A 36 -25.89 17.88 11.48
CA ALA A 36 -24.74 18.75 11.36
C ALA A 36 -24.32 18.84 9.90
N PRO A 37 -24.00 20.02 9.36
CA PRO A 37 -23.53 20.14 7.99
C PRO A 37 -22.32 19.23 7.87
N ARG A 38 -22.39 18.30 6.92
CA ARG A 38 -21.22 17.52 6.49
C ARG A 38 -20.16 18.56 6.18
N ARG A 39 -19.08 18.56 6.96
CA ARG A 39 -17.90 19.34 6.62
C ARG A 39 -17.54 18.95 5.20
N ALA A 40 -17.72 19.88 4.28
CA ALA A 40 -17.09 19.79 2.99
C ALA A 40 -15.60 19.58 3.30
N PHE A 41 -15.06 18.52 2.79
CA PHE A 41 -13.63 18.25 2.83
C PHE A 41 -12.96 19.35 2.00
N SER A 42 -12.64 20.46 2.66
CA SER A 42 -11.75 21.47 2.09
C SER A 42 -10.36 20.88 2.15
N GLY A 43 -10.04 20.04 1.17
CA GLY A 43 -8.71 19.51 0.94
C GLY A 43 -7.81 20.61 0.37
N GLU A 44 -7.40 21.53 1.20
CA GLU A 44 -6.29 22.44 0.88
C GLU A 44 -4.96 21.74 1.15
N ASN A 45 -4.68 20.64 0.43
CA ASN A 45 -3.34 20.06 0.35
C ASN A 45 -3.16 19.35 -0.99
N GLY A 46 -2.51 20.02 -1.93
CA GLY A 46 -1.92 19.38 -3.10
C GLY A 46 -2.86 19.07 -4.27
N GLU A 47 -3.87 19.88 -4.51
CA GLU A 47 -4.85 19.73 -5.60
C GLU A 47 -4.36 20.24 -6.96
N GLY A 48 -3.09 19.95 -7.29
CA GLY A 48 -2.59 20.12 -8.64
C GLY A 48 -2.28 18.75 -9.25
N ALA A 49 -2.55 18.58 -10.53
CA ALA A 49 -1.97 17.48 -11.27
C ALA A 49 -0.47 17.73 -11.41
N VAL A 50 0.33 16.71 -11.10
CA VAL A 50 1.79 16.72 -11.33
C VAL A 50 2.05 15.93 -12.60
N ASN A 51 2.83 16.49 -13.50
CA ASN A 51 3.23 15.79 -14.71
C ASN A 51 4.35 14.80 -14.40
N VAL A 52 4.06 13.52 -14.57
CA VAL A 52 5.00 12.41 -14.39
C VAL A 52 5.46 11.94 -15.78
N PRO A 53 6.77 11.84 -16.04
CA PRO A 53 7.26 11.42 -17.35
C PRO A 53 6.90 9.94 -17.61
N LEU A 54 6.27 9.67 -18.75
CA LEU A 54 6.10 8.33 -19.30
C LEU A 54 7.37 7.97 -20.07
N VAL A 55 8.08 6.95 -19.62
CA VAL A 55 9.39 6.60 -20.16
C VAL A 55 9.37 5.34 -21.04
N GLY A 56 8.22 4.77 -21.27
CA GLY A 56 8.09 3.65 -22.18
C GLY A 56 7.05 2.61 -21.76
N ARG A 57 7.15 1.45 -22.37
CA ARG A 57 6.27 0.30 -22.17
C ARG A 57 7.04 -0.86 -21.54
N ILE A 58 6.50 -1.44 -20.47
CA ILE A 58 7.15 -2.53 -19.76
C ILE A 58 6.38 -3.85 -19.94
N ALA A 59 7.11 -4.90 -20.34
CA ALA A 59 6.64 -6.26 -20.47
C ALA A 59 7.38 -7.20 -19.51
N ALA A 60 7.21 -8.50 -19.67
CA ALA A 60 8.01 -9.52 -18.99
C ALA A 60 9.38 -9.64 -19.67
N GLY A 61 10.32 -8.77 -19.33
CA GLY A 61 11.66 -8.69 -19.93
C GLY A 61 11.71 -7.62 -21.06
N THR A 62 11.75 -6.36 -20.67
CA THR A 62 11.91 -5.24 -21.60
C THR A 62 13.38 -4.79 -21.57
N PRO A 63 14.06 -4.66 -22.73
CA PRO A 63 15.40 -4.09 -22.76
C PRO A 63 15.43 -2.71 -22.09
N ILE A 64 16.41 -2.46 -21.23
CA ILE A 64 16.48 -1.21 -20.44
C ILE A 64 16.59 0.03 -21.34
N GLU A 65 17.21 -0.10 -22.51
CA GLU A 65 17.35 0.98 -23.48
C GLU A 65 15.98 1.51 -23.95
N ALA A 66 14.96 0.64 -23.97
CA ALA A 66 13.59 1.02 -24.36
C ALA A 66 12.91 1.91 -23.32
N LEU A 67 13.46 2.04 -22.11
CA LEU A 67 12.91 2.80 -20.99
C LEU A 67 13.72 4.07 -20.66
N GLN A 68 14.69 4.44 -21.49
CA GLN A 68 15.59 5.56 -21.21
C GLN A 68 15.07 6.93 -21.69
N ASN A 69 14.10 6.94 -22.59
CA ASN A 69 13.64 8.17 -23.21
C ASN A 69 12.22 8.52 -22.80
N LYS A 70 12.00 9.75 -22.39
CA LYS A 70 10.66 10.28 -22.14
C LYS A 70 9.85 10.28 -23.44
N VAL A 71 8.70 9.64 -23.39
CA VAL A 71 7.74 9.58 -24.51
C VAL A 71 6.72 10.71 -24.43
N SER A 72 6.19 10.95 -23.22
CA SER A 72 5.16 11.97 -22.94
C SER A 72 5.12 12.29 -21.46
N ASP A 73 4.15 13.12 -21.04
CA ASP A 73 3.81 13.34 -19.63
C ASP A 73 2.44 12.78 -19.32
N VAL A 74 2.31 12.21 -18.13
CA VAL A 74 1.04 11.73 -17.56
C VAL A 74 0.65 12.66 -16.41
N PRO A 75 -0.51 13.31 -16.47
CA PRO A 75 -1.01 14.09 -15.34
C PRO A 75 -1.50 13.14 -14.25
N VAL A 76 -0.88 13.25 -13.08
CA VAL A 76 -1.16 12.41 -11.90
C VAL A 76 -1.63 13.31 -10.76
N PRO A 77 -2.73 13.00 -10.06
CA PRO A 77 -3.14 13.73 -8.88
C PRO A 77 -2.00 13.80 -7.85
N GLY A 78 -1.67 14.99 -7.37
CA GLY A 78 -0.56 15.19 -6.42
C GLY A 78 -0.67 14.34 -5.16
N GLY A 79 -1.88 14.00 -4.72
CA GLY A 79 -2.11 13.12 -3.59
C GLY A 79 -1.75 11.64 -3.82
N MET A 80 -1.54 11.22 -5.07
CA MET A 80 -1.10 9.85 -5.40
C MET A 80 0.41 9.68 -5.36
N ILE A 81 1.15 10.77 -5.40
CA ILE A 81 2.61 10.75 -5.44
C ILE A 81 3.18 11.32 -4.16
N GLY A 82 4.17 10.62 -3.60
CA GLY A 82 4.89 11.04 -2.42
C GLY A 82 6.06 11.95 -2.74
N ARG A 83 7.01 12.02 -1.81
CA ARG A 83 8.28 12.73 -2.03
C ARG A 83 9.19 11.91 -2.95
N GLY A 84 10.08 12.63 -3.66
CA GLY A 84 11.06 12.02 -4.56
C GLY A 84 10.63 12.02 -6.03
N SER A 85 11.48 11.44 -6.87
CA SER A 85 11.26 11.34 -8.30
C SER A 85 10.28 10.23 -8.65
N HIS A 86 9.47 10.46 -9.68
CA HIS A 86 8.51 9.49 -10.18
C HIS A 86 8.58 9.40 -11.69
N TYR A 87 8.30 8.24 -12.22
CA TYR A 87 8.10 8.01 -13.64
C TYR A 87 6.93 7.07 -13.89
N ALA A 88 6.42 7.07 -15.11
CA ALA A 88 5.31 6.23 -15.52
C ALA A 88 5.77 5.23 -16.58
N LEU A 89 5.13 4.06 -16.59
CA LEU A 89 5.30 3.02 -17.60
C LEU A 89 3.93 2.51 -18.05
N GLU A 90 3.78 2.26 -19.33
CA GLU A 90 2.64 1.51 -19.86
C GLU A 90 2.90 0.01 -19.71
N VAL A 91 1.95 -0.72 -19.15
CA VAL A 91 2.05 -2.17 -18.95
C VAL A 91 1.72 -2.90 -20.24
N ALA A 92 2.56 -3.88 -20.60
CA ALA A 92 2.31 -4.81 -21.68
C ALA A 92 2.20 -6.24 -21.16
N GLY A 93 1.12 -6.92 -21.53
CA GLY A 93 0.85 -8.30 -21.17
C GLY A 93 0.15 -8.45 -19.83
N ASP A 94 0.04 -9.68 -19.36
CA ASP A 94 -0.82 -10.11 -18.27
C ASP A 94 -0.06 -10.71 -17.06
N SER A 95 1.26 -10.54 -17.01
CA SER A 95 2.10 -11.15 -15.96
C SER A 95 1.73 -10.71 -14.53
N MET A 96 1.00 -9.60 -14.38
CA MET A 96 0.60 -9.03 -13.09
C MET A 96 -0.92 -8.95 -12.90
N ILE A 97 -1.69 -9.70 -13.68
CA ILE A 97 -3.16 -9.63 -13.72
C ILE A 97 -3.81 -9.90 -12.36
N ASN A 98 -3.30 -10.85 -11.58
CA ASN A 98 -3.83 -11.17 -10.25
C ASN A 98 -3.42 -10.15 -9.18
N ALA A 99 -2.59 -9.18 -9.51
CA ALA A 99 -2.33 -7.99 -8.72
C ALA A 99 -3.22 -6.81 -9.15
N GLY A 100 -4.16 -7.03 -10.07
CA GLY A 100 -5.04 -6.01 -10.61
C GLY A 100 -4.38 -5.08 -11.63
N ILE A 101 -3.21 -5.44 -12.15
CA ILE A 101 -2.48 -4.69 -13.17
C ILE A 101 -2.69 -5.38 -14.51
N LEU A 102 -3.32 -4.69 -15.45
CA LEU A 102 -3.74 -5.22 -16.75
C LEU A 102 -2.89 -4.64 -17.90
N ASP A 103 -2.96 -5.29 -19.03
CA ASP A 103 -2.40 -4.75 -20.28
C ASP A 103 -2.99 -3.37 -20.61
N GLY A 104 -2.14 -2.42 -20.98
CA GLY A 104 -2.52 -1.03 -21.28
C GLY A 104 -2.64 -0.13 -20.04
N ASP A 105 -2.51 -0.64 -18.83
CA ASP A 105 -2.47 0.20 -17.63
C ASP A 105 -1.24 1.10 -17.63
N THR A 106 -1.38 2.30 -17.08
CA THR A 106 -0.25 3.18 -16.77
C THR A 106 0.10 3.06 -15.30
N VAL A 107 1.25 2.48 -14.98
CA VAL A 107 1.76 2.37 -13.61
C VAL A 107 2.65 3.55 -13.28
N ILE A 108 2.48 4.08 -12.06
CA ILE A 108 3.28 5.16 -11.50
C ILE A 108 4.29 4.56 -10.55
N ILE A 109 5.55 4.83 -10.82
CA ILE A 109 6.69 4.27 -10.11
C ILE A 109 7.42 5.38 -9.37
N GLN A 110 7.64 5.20 -8.08
CA GLN A 110 8.56 6.03 -7.30
C GLN A 110 9.96 5.48 -7.46
N GLU A 111 10.91 6.32 -7.91
CA GLU A 111 12.32 5.94 -7.98
C GLU A 111 12.84 5.50 -6.61
N SER A 112 13.46 4.34 -6.56
CA SER A 112 14.06 3.77 -5.37
C SER A 112 15.03 2.66 -5.78
N ASP A 113 16.15 2.57 -5.10
CA ASP A 113 17.11 1.46 -5.22
C ASP A 113 16.83 0.33 -4.24
N THR A 114 15.85 0.51 -3.36
CA THR A 114 15.46 -0.46 -2.34
C THR A 114 13.97 -0.72 -2.36
N ALA A 115 13.59 -1.94 -1.94
CA ALA A 115 12.21 -2.34 -1.75
C ALA A 115 12.10 -3.42 -0.67
N ASN A 116 10.92 -3.49 -0.04
CA ASN A 116 10.60 -4.54 0.91
C ASN A 116 10.02 -5.78 0.21
N THR A 117 10.14 -6.92 0.88
CA THR A 117 9.48 -8.15 0.43
C THR A 117 7.97 -7.94 0.32
N GLY A 118 7.42 -8.30 -0.84
CA GLY A 118 6.00 -8.17 -1.16
C GLY A 118 5.63 -6.93 -1.98
N GLU A 119 6.52 -5.93 -2.07
CA GLU A 119 6.29 -4.76 -2.93
C GLU A 119 6.40 -5.13 -4.42
N ILE A 120 5.61 -4.44 -5.23
CA ILE A 120 5.70 -4.54 -6.69
C ILE A 120 6.72 -3.50 -7.14
N VAL A 121 7.69 -3.95 -7.91
CA VAL A 121 8.86 -3.16 -8.31
C VAL A 121 9.12 -3.26 -9.80
N VAL A 122 9.74 -2.23 -10.33
CA VAL A 122 10.52 -2.34 -11.56
C VAL A 122 11.91 -2.82 -11.16
N ALA A 123 12.26 -4.00 -11.62
CA ALA A 123 13.56 -4.62 -11.36
C ALA A 123 14.35 -4.71 -12.67
N LEU A 124 15.62 -4.33 -12.61
CA LEU A 124 16.59 -4.52 -13.68
C LEU A 124 17.41 -5.77 -13.38
N VAL A 125 17.39 -6.72 -14.29
CA VAL A 125 18.11 -8.00 -14.21
C VAL A 125 19.32 -7.92 -15.10
N ASP A 126 20.47 -8.33 -14.57
CA ASP A 126 21.77 -8.37 -15.25
C ASP A 126 22.19 -7.06 -15.95
N ASN A 127 21.61 -5.93 -15.54
CA ASN A 127 21.73 -4.61 -16.18
C ASN A 127 21.20 -4.52 -17.64
N GLU A 128 20.40 -5.49 -18.06
CA GLU A 128 19.92 -5.62 -19.44
C GLU A 128 18.40 -5.53 -19.53
N GLU A 129 17.69 -6.28 -18.70
CA GLU A 129 16.24 -6.42 -18.80
C GLU A 129 15.50 -5.82 -17.61
N ALA A 130 14.58 -4.91 -17.88
CA ALA A 130 13.64 -4.39 -16.89
C ALA A 130 12.35 -5.21 -16.89
N THR A 131 11.79 -5.46 -15.71
CA THR A 131 10.53 -6.18 -15.53
C THR A 131 9.74 -5.66 -14.34
N LEU A 132 8.40 -5.71 -14.43
CA LEU A 132 7.49 -5.38 -13.32
C LEU A 132 7.08 -6.67 -12.62
N LYS A 133 7.50 -6.87 -11.38
CA LYS A 133 7.25 -8.09 -10.60
C LYS A 133 7.08 -7.78 -9.12
N ARG A 134 6.53 -8.75 -8.39
CA ARG A 134 6.56 -8.73 -6.93
C ARG A 134 7.92 -9.23 -6.44
N LEU A 135 8.59 -8.40 -5.65
CA LEU A 135 9.89 -8.74 -5.09
C LEU A 135 9.72 -9.56 -3.81
N ARG A 136 10.46 -10.66 -3.69
CA ARG A 136 10.61 -11.39 -2.43
C ARG A 136 12.07 -11.70 -2.18
N ARG A 137 12.53 -11.36 -0.99
CA ARG A 137 13.87 -11.74 -0.52
C ARG A 137 13.82 -13.13 0.09
N ARG A 138 14.77 -13.99 -0.30
CA ARG A 138 14.94 -15.36 0.21
C ARG A 138 16.42 -15.59 0.53
N GLY A 139 16.83 -15.23 1.74
CA GLY A 139 18.26 -15.25 2.10
C GLY A 139 19.06 -14.35 1.16
N ASP A 140 20.07 -14.91 0.52
CA ASP A 140 20.95 -14.21 -0.43
C ASP A 140 20.38 -14.14 -1.86
N SER A 141 19.14 -14.60 -2.07
CA SER A 141 18.48 -14.60 -3.36
C SER A 141 17.27 -13.66 -3.38
N ILE A 142 16.95 -13.18 -4.56
CA ILE A 142 15.76 -12.40 -4.86
C ILE A 142 14.87 -13.21 -5.81
N ALA A 143 13.63 -13.45 -5.39
CA ALA A 143 12.58 -13.97 -6.25
C ALA A 143 11.82 -12.81 -6.87
N LEU A 144 11.68 -12.83 -8.18
CA LEU A 144 10.81 -11.96 -8.96
C LEU A 144 9.57 -12.77 -9.36
N GLU A 145 8.47 -12.52 -8.65
CA GLU A 145 7.22 -13.27 -8.80
C GLU A 145 6.25 -12.51 -9.70
N ALA A 146 5.77 -13.18 -10.74
CA ALA A 146 4.60 -12.73 -11.47
C ALA A 146 3.34 -12.90 -10.61
N ALA A 147 2.37 -12.03 -10.78
CA ALA A 147 1.04 -12.21 -10.21
C ALA A 147 0.11 -12.86 -11.25
N ASN A 148 0.57 -13.96 -11.84
CA ASN A 148 -0.15 -14.78 -12.79
C ASN A 148 0.49 -16.19 -12.79
N PRO A 149 -0.28 -17.24 -12.48
CA PRO A 149 0.25 -18.63 -12.44
C PRO A 149 0.82 -19.15 -13.77
N ALA A 150 0.47 -18.52 -14.88
CA ALA A 150 1.03 -18.87 -16.20
C ALA A 150 2.51 -18.49 -16.35
N TYR A 151 3.05 -17.70 -15.42
CA TYR A 151 4.45 -17.25 -15.44
C TYR A 151 5.21 -17.85 -14.27
N GLU A 152 6.38 -18.35 -14.54
CA GLU A 152 7.26 -18.91 -13.51
C GLU A 152 7.91 -17.82 -12.66
N THR A 153 8.04 -18.11 -11.35
CA THR A 153 8.86 -17.30 -10.46
C THR A 153 10.34 -17.54 -10.77
N ARG A 154 11.07 -16.47 -11.05
CA ARG A 154 12.51 -16.54 -11.29
C ARG A 154 13.29 -16.14 -10.06
N LEU A 155 14.31 -16.95 -9.73
CA LEU A 155 15.24 -16.71 -8.63
C LEU A 155 16.57 -16.21 -9.20
N TYR A 156 17.09 -15.17 -8.59
CA TYR A 156 18.36 -14.55 -8.95
C TYR A 156 19.23 -14.34 -7.72
N GLY A 157 20.55 -14.34 -7.88
CA GLY A 157 21.45 -13.77 -6.87
C GLY A 157 21.15 -12.28 -6.66
N ALA A 158 21.33 -11.81 -5.44
CA ALA A 158 21.01 -10.41 -5.12
C ALA A 158 21.85 -9.40 -5.90
N ASP A 159 23.04 -9.78 -6.34
CA ASP A 159 23.95 -9.01 -7.18
C ASP A 159 23.45 -8.79 -8.62
N ARG A 160 22.55 -9.66 -9.08
CA ARG A 160 22.00 -9.64 -10.45
C ARG A 160 20.74 -8.79 -10.57
N VAL A 161 20.11 -8.37 -9.47
CA VAL A 161 18.85 -7.63 -9.46
C VAL A 161 19.03 -6.26 -8.86
N LYS A 162 18.71 -5.23 -9.61
CA LYS A 162 18.68 -3.84 -9.14
C LYS A 162 17.26 -3.32 -9.15
N VAL A 163 16.77 -2.84 -8.03
CA VAL A 163 15.47 -2.14 -7.97
C VAL A 163 15.64 -0.78 -8.64
N GLN A 164 14.73 -0.44 -9.55
CA GLN A 164 14.68 0.86 -10.23
C GLN A 164 13.57 1.75 -9.67
N GLY A 165 12.63 1.14 -8.95
CA GLY A 165 11.56 1.86 -8.30
C GLY A 165 10.43 0.95 -7.84
N LYS A 166 9.49 1.54 -7.09
CA LYS A 166 8.34 0.88 -6.48
C LYS A 166 7.04 1.38 -7.06
N LEU A 167 6.09 0.48 -7.26
CA LEU A 167 4.73 0.85 -7.65
C LEU A 167 4.06 1.65 -6.53
N VAL A 168 3.58 2.84 -6.86
CA VAL A 168 2.83 3.71 -5.93
C VAL A 168 1.41 4.01 -6.40
N GLY A 169 1.13 3.83 -7.67
CA GLY A 169 -0.19 4.08 -8.22
C GLY A 169 -0.38 3.46 -9.60
N LEU A 170 -1.63 3.47 -10.06
CA LEU A 170 -2.03 2.95 -11.35
C LEU A 170 -3.15 3.82 -11.91
N ILE A 171 -3.09 4.10 -13.19
CA ILE A 171 -4.12 4.80 -13.95
C ILE A 171 -4.62 3.87 -15.05
N ARG A 172 -5.93 3.69 -15.12
CA ARG A 172 -6.59 2.91 -16.17
C ARG A 172 -7.62 3.77 -16.88
N ARG A 173 -7.64 3.67 -18.19
CA ARG A 173 -8.68 4.28 -19.05
C ARG A 173 -9.55 3.17 -19.62
N TYR A 174 -10.85 3.40 -19.65
CA TYR A 174 -11.85 2.51 -20.25
C TYR A 174 -12.34 3.07 -21.57
#